data_2647e6c471ec216e038be1ad37c3864c
#
_entry.id   2647e6c471ec216e038be1ad37c3864c
#
_cell.length_a   1.000
_cell.length_b   1.000
_cell.length_c   1.000
_cell.angle_alpha   90.00
_cell.angle_beta   90.00
_cell.angle_gamma   90.00
#
_symmetry.space_group_name_H-M   'P 1'
#
loop_
_entity.id
_entity.type
_entity.pdbx_description
1 polymer ?
#
loop_
_entity_poly.entity_id
_entity_poly.type
_entity_poly.pdbx_seq_one_letter_code
_entity_poly.pdbx_strand_id
1 'polypeptide(L)'
;EHLTLGIFMCFLGDVAAATTLILAAAFNTTLQPPLSPLDTVFYTALPCALVLLPASLYASHPVDWPDVGQLTDWEVYQTVHRFSPGTIFLVIFSGIVSAGYNFIQYTVVQTLSASHAAFAGNFNKAATISLSMFLGLEALPRGTWSSVMVLGVSGNILAFSTWSYLQSARASAKASSAREPLAEKA
;
A
#
# COMPACT_ATOMS: atom_id res chain seq x y z
N GLU A 1 1.21 -24.20 11.58
CA GLU A 1 1.63 -23.08 12.46
C GLU A 1 2.11 -21.87 11.66
N HIS A 2 2.94 -22.04 10.65
CA HIS A 2 3.45 -20.93 9.83
C HIS A 2 2.36 -20.12 9.11
N LEU A 3 1.28 -20.77 8.62
CA LEU A 3 0.18 -20.09 7.96
C LEU A 3 -0.58 -19.14 8.88
N THR A 4 -0.85 -19.57 10.11
CA THR A 4 -1.56 -18.75 11.11
C THR A 4 -0.73 -17.53 11.52
N LEU A 5 0.58 -17.71 11.70
CA LEU A 5 1.51 -16.61 11.96
C LEU A 5 1.54 -15.63 10.78
N GLY A 6 1.59 -16.13 9.54
CA GLY A 6 1.56 -15.28 8.34
C GLY A 6 0.27 -14.44 8.24
N ILE A 7 -0.89 -15.05 8.48
CA ILE A 7 -2.18 -14.35 8.49
C ILE A 7 -2.19 -13.27 9.58
N PHE A 8 -1.70 -13.58 10.78
CA PHE A 8 -1.63 -12.62 11.88
C PHE A 8 -0.71 -11.43 11.54
N MET A 9 0.45 -11.68 10.95
CA MET A 9 1.38 -10.62 10.51
C MET A 9 0.79 -9.75 9.41
N CYS A 10 0.06 -10.33 8.45
CA CYS A 10 -0.67 -9.56 7.42
C CYS A 10 -1.73 -8.66 8.05
N PHE A 11 -2.50 -9.18 9.02
CA PHE A 11 -3.51 -8.39 9.74
C PHE A 11 -2.88 -7.21 10.48
N LEU A 12 -1.77 -7.44 11.19
CA LEU A 12 -1.02 -6.36 11.86
C LEU A 12 -0.51 -5.33 10.87
N GLY A 13 -0.01 -5.76 9.72
CA GLY A 13 0.42 -4.89 8.63
C GLY A 13 -0.69 -3.99 8.11
N ASP A 14 -1.89 -4.55 7.89
CA ASP A 14 -3.05 -3.78 7.43
C ASP A 14 -3.54 -2.77 8.49
N VAL A 15 -3.53 -3.14 9.77
CA VAL A 15 -3.84 -2.22 10.89
C VAL A 15 -2.81 -1.08 10.95
N ALA A 16 -1.53 -1.38 10.84
CA ALA A 16 -0.46 -0.37 10.81
C ALA A 16 -0.60 0.58 9.62
N ALA A 17 -0.89 0.06 8.42
CA ALA A 17 -1.13 0.86 7.22
C ALA A 17 -2.34 1.78 7.37
N ALA A 18 -3.46 1.27 7.89
CA ALA A 18 -4.65 2.08 8.16
C ALA A 18 -4.37 3.18 9.18
N THR A 19 -3.65 2.87 10.25
CA THR A 19 -3.23 3.83 11.28
C THR A 19 -2.38 4.94 10.68
N THR A 20 -1.42 4.60 9.82
CA THR A 20 -0.57 5.59 9.14
C THR A 20 -1.39 6.58 8.29
N LEU A 21 -2.39 6.09 7.55
CA LEU A 21 -3.26 6.96 6.74
C LEU A 21 -4.13 7.88 7.61
N ILE A 22 -4.66 7.37 8.73
CA ILE A 22 -5.46 8.16 9.67
C ILE A 22 -4.60 9.24 10.32
N LEU A 23 -3.39 8.90 10.77
CA LEU A 23 -2.46 9.87 11.35
C LEU A 23 -2.05 10.93 10.33
N ALA A 24 -1.76 10.56 9.08
CA ALA A 24 -1.45 11.52 8.03
C ALA A 24 -2.61 12.50 7.78
N ALA A 25 -3.85 12.01 7.75
CA ALA A 25 -5.03 12.86 7.64
C ALA A 25 -5.22 13.77 8.87
N ALA A 26 -5.01 13.24 10.09
CA ALA A 26 -5.10 14.01 11.32
C ALA A 26 -4.05 15.13 11.38
N PHE A 27 -2.80 14.84 11.02
CA PHE A 27 -1.75 15.86 10.97
C PHE A 27 -2.05 16.95 9.94
N ASN A 28 -2.62 16.59 8.79
CA ASN A 28 -3.02 17.57 7.79
C ASN A 28 -4.12 18.53 8.27
N THR A 29 -4.98 18.09 9.18
CA THR A 29 -6.07 18.90 9.72
C THR A 29 -5.69 19.69 10.97
N THR A 30 -4.73 19.21 11.77
CA THR A 30 -4.36 19.81 13.06
C THR A 30 -3.19 20.78 12.97
N LEU A 31 -2.28 20.60 11.99
CA LEU A 31 -1.12 21.47 11.82
C LEU A 31 -1.46 22.71 10.98
N GLN A 32 -0.93 23.86 11.40
CA GLN A 32 -1.05 25.11 10.64
C GLN A 32 0.33 25.76 10.52
N PRO A 33 0.92 25.83 9.30
CA PRO A 33 0.36 25.34 8.03
C PRO A 33 0.33 23.81 7.93
N PRO A 34 -0.55 23.25 7.08
CA PRO A 34 -0.61 21.80 6.86
C PRO A 34 0.70 21.31 6.21
N LEU A 35 1.12 20.09 6.55
CA LEU A 35 2.29 19.47 5.93
C LEU A 35 2.04 19.22 4.44
N SER A 36 3.06 19.47 3.61
CA SER A 36 2.99 19.04 2.21
C SER A 36 3.03 17.51 2.10
N PRO A 37 2.53 16.90 1.01
CA PRO A 37 2.66 15.46 0.79
C PRO A 37 4.12 14.97 0.87
N LEU A 38 5.06 15.78 0.37
CA LEU A 38 6.49 15.47 0.41
C LEU A 38 7.04 15.46 1.84
N ASP A 39 6.67 16.47 2.65
CA ASP A 39 7.04 16.52 4.07
C ASP A 39 6.48 15.31 4.82
N THR A 40 5.24 14.92 4.53
CA THR A 40 4.61 13.74 5.15
C THR A 40 5.40 12.46 4.81
N VAL A 41 5.81 12.28 3.54
CA VAL A 41 6.68 11.15 3.14
C VAL A 41 7.99 11.19 3.91
N PHE A 42 8.63 12.35 3.98
CA PHE A 42 9.93 12.50 4.67
C PHE A 42 9.83 12.17 6.16
N TYR A 43 8.87 12.77 6.86
CA TYR A 43 8.71 12.54 8.31
C TYR A 43 8.25 11.11 8.66
N THR A 44 7.58 10.41 7.77
CA THR A 44 7.24 8.98 7.96
C THR A 44 8.40 8.05 7.59
N ALA A 45 9.17 8.37 6.56
CA ALA A 45 10.28 7.55 6.10
C ALA A 45 11.50 7.62 7.04
N LEU A 46 11.79 8.79 7.63
CA LEU A 46 12.96 8.99 8.47
C LEU A 46 13.00 8.07 9.70
N PRO A 47 11.94 7.97 10.54
CA PRO A 47 11.92 7.03 11.66
C PRO A 47 12.05 5.57 11.20
N CYS A 48 11.40 5.20 10.10
CA CYS A 48 11.52 3.85 9.53
C CYS A 48 12.97 3.55 9.13
N ALA A 49 13.64 4.47 8.45
CA ALA A 49 15.02 4.31 8.06
C ALA A 49 15.96 4.19 9.27
N LEU A 50 15.75 4.98 10.32
CA LEU A 50 16.54 4.94 11.56
C LEU A 50 16.42 3.60 12.30
N VAL A 51 15.28 2.91 12.19
CA VAL A 51 15.06 1.60 12.80
C VAL A 51 15.51 0.47 11.88
N LEU A 52 15.13 0.53 10.60
CA LEU A 52 15.38 -0.57 9.66
C LEU A 52 16.85 -0.67 9.24
N LEU A 53 17.56 0.45 9.11
CA LEU A 53 18.97 0.44 8.71
C LEU A 53 19.87 -0.29 9.71
N PRO A 54 19.81 -0.04 11.04
CA PRO A 54 20.51 -0.87 12.00
C PRO A 54 20.03 -2.33 11.99
N ALA A 55 18.71 -2.56 11.89
CA ALA A 55 18.16 -3.91 11.85
C ALA A 55 18.74 -4.72 10.67
N SER A 56 18.81 -4.14 9.47
CA SER A 56 19.36 -4.81 8.29
C SER A 56 20.85 -5.14 8.41
N LEU A 57 21.60 -4.42 9.25
CA LEU A 57 23.03 -4.67 9.48
C LEU A 57 23.27 -5.75 10.54
N TYR A 58 22.39 -5.89 11.53
CA TYR A 58 22.63 -6.72 12.71
C TYR A 58 21.66 -7.88 12.88
N ALA A 59 20.43 -7.77 12.38
CA ALA A 59 19.46 -8.85 12.49
C ALA A 59 19.73 -9.92 11.44
N SER A 60 20.04 -11.15 11.88
CA SER A 60 20.17 -12.30 10.99
C SER A 60 18.84 -13.02 10.88
N HIS A 61 18.53 -13.48 9.67
CA HIS A 61 17.35 -14.28 9.37
C HIS A 61 17.72 -15.53 8.53
N PRO A 62 16.91 -16.61 8.59
CA PRO A 62 17.16 -17.78 7.81
C PRO A 62 17.01 -17.48 6.32
N VAL A 63 17.94 -17.95 5.52
CA VAL A 63 17.90 -17.86 4.05
C VAL A 63 17.86 -19.26 3.45
N ASP A 64 17.09 -19.44 2.39
CA ASP A 64 16.92 -20.73 1.69
C ASP A 64 18.01 -20.89 0.60
N TRP A 65 19.27 -20.81 1.01
CA TRP A 65 20.42 -21.05 0.15
C TRP A 65 21.17 -22.29 0.60
N PRO A 66 21.66 -23.12 -0.32
CA PRO A 66 22.46 -24.29 0.02
C PRO A 66 23.67 -23.89 0.88
N ASP A 67 23.88 -24.64 1.96
CA ASP A 67 25.02 -24.50 2.89
C ASP A 67 25.08 -23.17 3.68
N VAL A 68 24.03 -22.32 3.62
CA VAL A 68 23.95 -21.05 4.32
C VAL A 68 22.74 -21.07 5.25
N GLY A 69 22.96 -20.99 6.57
CA GLY A 69 21.87 -21.07 7.55
C GLY A 69 21.19 -19.74 7.84
N GLN A 70 21.95 -18.75 8.22
CA GLN A 70 21.44 -17.41 8.58
C GLN A 70 22.37 -16.32 8.05
N LEU A 71 21.80 -15.27 7.48
CA LEU A 71 22.53 -14.09 7.01
C LEU A 71 21.80 -12.82 7.47
N THR A 72 22.57 -11.74 7.58
CA THR A 72 22.01 -10.40 7.66
C THR A 72 21.60 -9.89 6.28
N ASP A 73 20.66 -8.93 6.21
CA ASP A 73 20.28 -8.31 4.94
C ASP A 73 21.48 -7.70 4.22
N TRP A 74 22.47 -7.20 4.96
CA TRP A 74 23.70 -6.66 4.40
C TRP A 74 24.56 -7.73 3.70
N GLU A 75 24.68 -8.92 4.31
CA GLU A 75 25.39 -10.04 3.69
C GLU A 75 24.65 -10.59 2.46
N VAL A 76 23.31 -10.64 2.53
CA VAL A 76 22.46 -10.96 1.37
C VAL A 76 22.70 -9.95 0.24
N TYR A 77 22.68 -8.65 0.55
CA TYR A 77 22.96 -7.59 -0.41
C TYR A 77 24.32 -7.77 -1.08
N GLN A 78 25.39 -7.97 -0.30
CA GLN A 78 26.73 -8.17 -0.84
C GLN A 78 26.82 -9.39 -1.76
N THR A 79 26.18 -10.47 -1.37
CA THR A 79 26.14 -11.72 -2.14
C THR A 79 25.40 -11.53 -3.47
N VAL A 80 24.21 -10.95 -3.43
CA VAL A 80 23.42 -10.64 -4.63
C VAL A 80 24.15 -9.67 -5.54
N HIS A 81 24.81 -8.64 -4.99
CA HIS A 81 25.59 -7.70 -5.77
C HIS A 81 26.73 -8.35 -6.55
N ARG A 82 27.38 -9.37 -5.96
CA ARG A 82 28.46 -10.12 -6.63
C ARG A 82 27.96 -11.01 -7.77
N PHE A 83 26.78 -11.66 -7.59
CA PHE A 83 26.22 -12.57 -8.58
C PHE A 83 25.38 -11.89 -9.65
N SER A 84 24.65 -10.84 -9.30
CA SER A 84 23.71 -10.16 -10.20
C SER A 84 23.55 -8.67 -9.86
N PRO A 85 24.49 -7.81 -10.31
CA PRO A 85 24.39 -6.37 -10.08
C PRO A 85 23.12 -5.76 -10.68
N GLY A 86 22.57 -6.36 -11.75
CA GLY A 86 21.27 -5.94 -12.33
C GLY A 86 20.10 -6.07 -11.37
N THR A 87 20.12 -7.08 -10.48
CA THR A 87 19.10 -7.23 -9.44
C THR A 87 19.13 -6.07 -8.46
N ILE A 88 20.31 -5.60 -8.07
CA ILE A 88 20.44 -4.43 -7.19
C ILE A 88 19.88 -3.17 -7.84
N PHE A 89 20.13 -2.97 -9.14
CA PHE A 89 19.53 -1.87 -9.88
C PHE A 89 18.00 -1.94 -9.85
N LEU A 90 17.40 -3.12 -10.05
CA LEU A 90 15.96 -3.30 -9.97
C LEU A 90 15.39 -3.02 -8.57
N VAL A 91 16.11 -3.41 -7.51
CA VAL A 91 15.72 -3.11 -6.12
C VAL A 91 15.71 -1.60 -5.87
N ILE A 92 16.77 -0.90 -6.28
CA ILE A 92 16.85 0.57 -6.13
C ILE A 92 15.74 1.25 -6.94
N PHE A 93 15.53 0.83 -8.19
CA PHE A 93 14.47 1.35 -9.05
C PHE A 93 13.08 1.13 -8.43
N SER A 94 12.82 -0.05 -7.89
CA SER A 94 11.59 -0.37 -7.16
C SER A 94 11.39 0.55 -5.96
N GLY A 95 12.46 0.88 -5.22
CA GLY A 95 12.41 1.83 -4.10
C GLY A 95 12.00 3.24 -4.55
N ILE A 96 12.53 3.72 -5.68
CA ILE A 96 12.16 5.02 -6.26
C ILE A 96 10.69 5.05 -6.66
N VAL A 97 10.21 4.00 -7.33
CA VAL A 97 8.80 3.87 -7.72
C VAL A 97 7.90 3.82 -6.49
N SER A 98 8.31 3.10 -5.44
CA SER A 98 7.58 3.04 -4.16
C SER A 98 7.49 4.40 -3.48
N ALA A 99 8.56 5.18 -3.49
CA ALA A 99 8.55 6.56 -2.97
C ALA A 99 7.56 7.45 -3.74
N GLY A 100 7.54 7.34 -5.08
CA GLY A 100 6.56 8.03 -5.92
C GLY A 100 5.11 7.60 -5.62
N TYR A 101 4.87 6.32 -5.41
CA TYR A 101 3.57 5.80 -5.00
C TYR A 101 3.11 6.38 -3.66
N ASN A 102 3.99 6.41 -2.65
CA ASN A 102 3.67 6.99 -1.34
C ASN A 102 3.36 8.48 -1.44
N PHE A 103 4.11 9.23 -2.26
CA PHE A 103 3.83 10.64 -2.51
C PHE A 103 2.43 10.86 -3.09
N ILE A 104 2.04 10.08 -4.11
CA ILE A 104 0.70 10.14 -4.71
C ILE A 104 -0.36 9.76 -3.67
N GLN A 105 -0.12 8.73 -2.87
CA GLN A 105 -1.05 8.26 -1.84
C GLN A 105 -1.33 9.36 -0.80
N TYR A 106 -0.29 10.03 -0.29
CA TYR A 106 -0.48 11.15 0.64
C TYR A 106 -1.14 12.35 -0.01
N THR A 107 -0.88 12.63 -1.29
CA THR A 107 -1.60 13.66 -2.04
C THR A 107 -3.10 13.34 -2.09
N VAL A 108 -3.48 12.08 -2.34
CA VAL A 108 -4.88 11.64 -2.31
C VAL A 108 -5.50 11.78 -0.92
N VAL A 109 -4.77 11.43 0.15
CA VAL A 109 -5.24 11.61 1.54
C VAL A 109 -5.54 13.07 1.82
N GLN A 110 -4.65 13.97 1.41
CA GLN A 110 -4.79 15.42 1.67
C GLN A 110 -5.88 16.08 0.82
N THR A 111 -6.06 15.65 -0.42
CA THR A 111 -7.03 16.25 -1.34
C THR A 111 -8.43 15.66 -1.24
N LEU A 112 -8.54 14.37 -0.94
CA LEU A 112 -9.81 13.67 -0.89
C LEU A 112 -10.18 13.22 0.52
N SER A 113 -9.54 12.21 1.05
CA SER A 113 -9.56 11.75 2.45
C SER A 113 -8.77 10.45 2.63
N ALA A 114 -8.51 10.07 3.90
CA ALA A 114 -7.90 8.77 4.24
C ALA A 114 -8.74 7.58 3.74
N SER A 115 -10.08 7.69 3.78
CA SER A 115 -10.98 6.64 3.28
C SER A 115 -10.81 6.41 1.78
N HIS A 116 -10.71 7.47 0.98
CA HIS A 116 -10.49 7.35 -0.48
C HIS A 116 -9.14 6.69 -0.78
N ALA A 117 -8.08 7.08 -0.06
CA ALA A 117 -6.76 6.47 -0.21
C ALA A 117 -6.75 4.99 0.18
N ALA A 118 -7.43 4.61 1.26
CA ALA A 118 -7.55 3.22 1.69
C ALA A 118 -8.29 2.36 0.65
N PHE A 119 -9.40 2.84 0.11
CA PHE A 119 -10.12 2.13 -0.94
C PHE A 119 -9.31 2.00 -2.23
N ALA A 120 -8.64 3.07 -2.67
CA ALA A 120 -7.76 3.03 -3.83
C ALA A 120 -6.60 2.04 -3.64
N GLY A 121 -6.00 2.00 -2.46
CA GLY A 121 -4.95 1.05 -2.09
C GLY A 121 -5.41 -0.41 -2.13
N ASN A 122 -6.61 -0.69 -1.63
CA ASN A 122 -7.20 -2.03 -1.69
C ASN A 122 -7.53 -2.45 -3.13
N PHE A 123 -8.08 -1.54 -3.94
CA PHE A 123 -8.33 -1.80 -5.35
C PHE A 123 -7.04 -2.09 -6.11
N ASN A 124 -5.97 -1.34 -5.84
CA ASN A 124 -4.66 -1.58 -6.44
C ASN A 124 -4.12 -2.98 -6.12
N LYS A 125 -4.24 -3.43 -4.86
CA LYS A 125 -3.85 -4.79 -4.45
C LYS A 125 -4.66 -5.85 -5.23
N ALA A 126 -5.98 -5.70 -5.31
CA ALA A 126 -6.85 -6.62 -6.03
C ALA A 126 -6.54 -6.65 -7.54
N ALA A 127 -6.29 -5.48 -8.14
CA ALA A 127 -5.92 -5.36 -9.55
C ALA A 127 -4.56 -6.01 -9.84
N THR A 128 -3.57 -5.82 -8.96
CA THR A 128 -2.24 -6.43 -9.08
C THR A 128 -2.33 -7.95 -9.03
N ILE A 129 -3.07 -8.51 -8.07
CA ILE A 129 -3.28 -9.96 -7.96
C ILE A 129 -3.97 -10.50 -9.22
N SER A 130 -5.04 -9.83 -9.66
CA SER A 130 -5.78 -10.25 -10.87
C SER A 130 -4.90 -10.23 -12.11
N LEU A 131 -4.10 -9.18 -12.28
CA LEU A 131 -3.17 -9.04 -13.41
C LEU A 131 -2.06 -10.10 -13.36
N SER A 132 -1.49 -10.34 -12.18
CA SER A 132 -0.45 -11.35 -11.96
C SER A 132 -0.94 -12.74 -12.35
N MET A 133 -2.18 -13.08 -11.95
CA MET A 133 -2.82 -14.34 -12.33
C MET A 133 -3.12 -14.40 -13.84
N PHE A 134 -3.62 -13.32 -14.42
CA PHE A 134 -3.92 -13.25 -15.85
C PHE A 134 -2.66 -13.43 -16.72
N LEU A 135 -1.54 -12.86 -16.29
CA LEU A 135 -0.24 -12.99 -16.95
C LEU A 135 0.44 -14.35 -16.68
N GLY A 136 -0.15 -15.21 -15.86
CA GLY A 136 0.44 -16.51 -15.49
C GLY A 136 1.69 -16.41 -14.63
N LEU A 137 1.94 -15.26 -14.01
CA LEU A 137 3.07 -15.04 -13.09
C LEU A 137 2.82 -15.68 -11.73
N GLU A 138 1.56 -15.85 -11.38
CA GLU A 138 1.13 -16.43 -10.11
C GLU A 138 0.09 -17.52 -10.37
N ALA A 139 0.27 -18.68 -9.74
CA ALA A 139 -0.66 -19.79 -9.84
C ALA A 139 -1.73 -19.69 -8.75
N LEU A 140 -2.98 -19.97 -9.12
CA LEU A 140 -4.06 -20.11 -8.14
C LEU A 140 -3.72 -21.19 -7.11
N PRO A 141 -3.97 -20.94 -5.82
CA PRO A 141 -3.85 -21.96 -4.78
C PRO A 141 -4.71 -23.18 -5.13
N ARG A 142 -4.28 -24.37 -4.74
CA ARG A 142 -5.04 -25.59 -5.00
C ARG A 142 -6.22 -25.74 -4.03
N GLY A 143 -7.30 -26.36 -4.51
CA GLY A 143 -8.46 -26.71 -3.67
C GLY A 143 -9.33 -25.52 -3.29
N THR A 144 -9.93 -25.57 -2.12
CA THR A 144 -10.91 -24.59 -1.60
C THR A 144 -10.34 -23.16 -1.51
N TRP A 145 -9.03 -23.02 -1.30
CA TRP A 145 -8.36 -21.72 -1.22
C TRP A 145 -8.41 -20.92 -2.52
N SER A 146 -8.49 -21.61 -3.67
CA SER A 146 -8.70 -20.94 -4.96
C SER A 146 -10.01 -20.16 -4.97
N SER A 147 -11.09 -20.79 -4.53
CA SER A 147 -12.41 -20.13 -4.44
C SER A 147 -12.43 -18.98 -3.45
N VAL A 148 -11.78 -19.14 -2.29
CA VAL A 148 -11.67 -18.07 -1.29
C VAL A 148 -10.92 -16.87 -1.86
N MET A 149 -9.81 -17.10 -2.55
CA MET A 149 -9.03 -16.03 -3.18
C MET A 149 -9.82 -15.30 -4.26
N VAL A 150 -10.47 -16.03 -5.17
CA VAL A 150 -11.28 -15.43 -6.24
C VAL A 150 -12.45 -14.63 -5.67
N LEU A 151 -13.15 -15.15 -4.67
CA LEU A 151 -14.24 -14.44 -3.98
C LEU A 151 -13.73 -13.19 -3.27
N GLY A 152 -12.59 -13.25 -2.61
CA GLY A 152 -11.96 -12.11 -1.94
C GLY A 152 -11.59 -10.99 -2.90
N VAL A 153 -10.92 -11.33 -4.01
CA VAL A 153 -10.54 -10.36 -5.06
C VAL A 153 -11.77 -9.76 -5.73
N SER A 154 -12.74 -10.60 -6.13
CA SER A 154 -13.99 -10.14 -6.76
C SER A 154 -14.82 -9.27 -5.82
N GLY A 155 -14.94 -9.67 -4.55
CA GLY A 155 -15.64 -8.90 -3.52
C GLY A 155 -14.98 -7.52 -3.29
N ASN A 156 -13.66 -7.45 -3.28
CA ASN A 156 -12.93 -6.19 -3.14
C ASN A 156 -13.20 -5.25 -4.33
N ILE A 157 -13.14 -5.76 -5.57
CA ILE A 157 -13.44 -4.97 -6.78
C ILE A 157 -14.87 -4.47 -6.78
N LEU A 158 -15.84 -5.34 -6.43
CA LEU A 158 -17.26 -4.96 -6.35
C LEU A 158 -17.51 -3.91 -5.27
N ALA A 159 -16.92 -4.07 -4.09
CA ALA A 159 -17.04 -3.12 -2.99
C ALA A 159 -16.48 -1.74 -3.37
N PHE A 160 -15.31 -1.71 -4.00
CA PHE A 160 -14.71 -0.46 -4.49
C PHE A 160 -15.59 0.20 -5.57
N SER A 161 -16.05 -0.56 -6.55
CA SER A 161 -16.89 -0.04 -7.64
C SER A 161 -18.20 0.52 -7.11
N THR A 162 -18.85 -0.19 -6.20
CA THR A 162 -20.11 0.24 -5.56
C THR A 162 -19.89 1.52 -4.75
N TRP A 163 -18.84 1.55 -3.93
CA TRP A 163 -18.52 2.72 -3.13
C TRP A 163 -18.22 3.95 -4.01
N SER A 164 -17.41 3.79 -5.06
CA SER A 164 -17.08 4.86 -6.01
C SER A 164 -18.35 5.39 -6.71
N TYR A 165 -19.25 4.51 -7.12
CA TYR A 165 -20.53 4.89 -7.71
C TYR A 165 -21.39 5.69 -6.74
N LEU A 166 -21.54 5.22 -5.49
CA LEU A 166 -22.34 5.91 -4.47
C LEU A 166 -21.76 7.31 -4.12
N GLN A 167 -20.45 7.44 -4.07
CA GLN A 167 -19.77 8.73 -3.84
C GLN A 167 -20.02 9.69 -5.00
N SER A 168 -19.90 9.23 -6.23
CA SER A 168 -20.19 10.03 -7.43
C SER A 168 -21.64 10.48 -7.46
N ALA A 169 -22.59 9.60 -7.16
CA ALA A 169 -24.00 9.92 -7.11
C ALA A 169 -24.32 10.96 -6.02
N ARG A 170 -23.73 10.84 -4.82
CA ARG A 170 -23.86 11.83 -3.73
C ARG A 170 -23.29 13.18 -4.11
N ALA A 171 -22.13 13.23 -4.76
CA ALA A 171 -21.50 14.46 -5.22
C ALA A 171 -22.38 15.17 -6.26
N SER A 172 -22.95 14.42 -7.21
CA SER A 172 -23.88 14.95 -8.22
C SER A 172 -25.16 15.50 -7.61
N ALA A 173 -25.76 14.77 -6.66
CA ALA A 173 -26.95 15.22 -5.95
C ALA A 173 -26.73 16.51 -5.16
N LYS A 174 -25.56 16.62 -4.48
CA LYS A 174 -25.19 17.84 -3.74
C LYS A 174 -24.96 19.03 -4.68
N ALA A 175 -24.35 18.80 -5.85
CA ALA A 175 -24.15 19.85 -6.85
C ALA A 175 -25.46 20.35 -7.46
N SER A 176 -26.43 19.47 -7.69
CA SER A 176 -27.77 19.83 -8.17
C SER A 176 -28.53 20.66 -7.14
N SER A 177 -28.55 20.23 -5.89
CA SER A 177 -29.19 20.96 -4.77
C SER A 177 -28.59 22.34 -4.50
N ALA A 178 -27.29 22.53 -4.77
CA ALA A 178 -26.63 23.84 -4.61
C ALA A 178 -26.95 24.81 -5.77
N ARG A 179 -27.40 24.33 -6.93
CA ARG A 179 -27.76 25.16 -8.09
C ARG A 179 -29.21 25.68 -8.06
N GLU A 180 -30.10 24.96 -7.40
CA GLU A 180 -31.54 25.28 -7.34
C GLU A 180 -31.83 26.66 -6.73
N PRO A 181 -31.25 27.09 -5.59
CA PRO A 181 -31.52 28.40 -5.00
C PRO A 181 -30.94 29.59 -5.78
N LEU A 182 -30.04 29.37 -6.73
CA LEU A 182 -29.49 30.43 -7.59
C LEU A 182 -30.39 30.68 -8.80
N ALA A 183 -31.12 29.67 -9.26
CA ALA A 183 -32.08 29.79 -10.37
C ALA A 183 -33.39 30.47 -9.94
N GLU A 184 -33.77 30.39 -8.65
CA GLU A 184 -34.99 31.01 -8.11
C GLU A 184 -34.82 32.50 -7.84
N LYS A 185 -33.57 33.01 -7.81
CA LYS A 185 -33.26 34.44 -7.55
C LYS A 185 -32.94 35.23 -8.83
N ALA A 186 -32.96 34.62 -10.00
CA ALA A 186 -32.74 35.23 -11.32
C ALA A 186 -34.05 35.43 -12.08
#